data_4fd97d19d5205fc676e9e9252226cfb3
#
_entry.id   4fd97d19d5205fc676e9e9252226cfb3
#
_cell.length_a   1.000
_cell.length_b   1.000
_cell.length_c   1.000
_cell.angle_alpha   90.00
_cell.angle_beta   90.00
_cell.angle_gamma   90.00
#
_symmetry.space_group_name_H-M   'P 1'
#
loop_
_entity.id
_entity.type
_entity.pdbx_description
1 polymer ?
#
loop_
_entity_poly.entity_id
_entity_poly.type
_entity_poly.pdbx_seq_one_letter_code
_entity_poly.pdbx_strand_id
1 'polypeptide(L)'
;MSRQKYVIALDQGTTSSRAVLVDRGGHVFDCVQRPFQQIFPQPGWVEHNPQEILFSQLGCLTELLARHGLGAEDIDSIGIDNQRETTVVWDPTTGAPVCNAIVWQCRRTALSDCRSQPYAG
;
A
#
# COMPACT_ATOMS: atom_id res chain seq x y z
N MET A 1 -17.84 -14.89 28.44
CA MET A 1 -16.54 -14.20 28.34
C MET A 1 -16.49 -13.42 27.03
N SER A 2 -16.15 -12.17 27.12
CA SER A 2 -15.95 -11.38 25.91
C SER A 2 -14.64 -11.78 25.25
N ARG A 3 -14.68 -12.00 23.93
CA ARG A 3 -13.46 -12.22 23.16
C ARG A 3 -12.65 -10.94 23.11
N GLN A 4 -11.34 -11.09 23.13
CA GLN A 4 -10.48 -9.98 22.88
C GLN A 4 -10.60 -9.58 21.41
N LYS A 5 -10.82 -8.30 21.17
CA LYS A 5 -10.90 -7.78 19.81
C LYS A 5 -9.67 -6.96 19.48
N TYR A 6 -9.30 -7.00 18.24
CA TYR A 6 -8.12 -6.32 17.74
C TYR A 6 -8.49 -5.29 16.68
N VAL A 7 -7.63 -4.34 16.49
CA VAL A 7 -7.66 -3.42 15.35
C VAL A 7 -6.49 -3.80 14.44
N ILE A 8 -6.75 -3.80 13.15
CA ILE A 8 -5.69 -4.03 12.16
C ILE A 8 -5.42 -2.73 11.45
N ALA A 9 -4.15 -2.38 11.32
CA ALA A 9 -3.71 -1.27 10.49
C ALA A 9 -3.02 -1.83 9.24
N LEU A 10 -3.52 -1.45 8.07
CA LEU A 10 -2.90 -1.79 6.79
C LEU A 10 -2.10 -0.57 6.34
N ASP A 11 -0.79 -0.68 6.43
CA ASP A 11 0.13 0.41 6.17
C ASP A 11 0.81 0.18 4.83
N GLN A 12 0.42 0.97 3.84
CA GLN A 12 0.98 0.89 2.49
C GLN A 12 2.09 1.91 2.34
N GLY A 13 3.32 1.43 2.43
CA GLY A 13 4.49 2.27 2.25
C GLY A 13 4.98 2.31 0.81
N THR A 14 6.07 3.02 0.59
CA THR A 14 6.70 3.17 -0.72
C THR A 14 7.53 1.95 -1.11
N THR A 15 8.07 1.24 -0.14
CA THR A 15 8.96 0.09 -0.39
C THR A 15 8.40 -1.23 0.07
N SER A 16 7.38 -1.20 0.93
CA SER A 16 6.80 -2.42 1.49
C SER A 16 5.36 -2.20 1.92
N SER A 17 4.64 -3.31 1.99
CA SER A 17 3.30 -3.38 2.57
C SER A 17 3.41 -3.95 3.98
N ARG A 18 2.56 -3.49 4.89
CA ARG A 18 2.60 -3.91 6.29
C ARG A 18 1.19 -4.07 6.83
N ALA A 19 1.01 -5.10 7.64
CA ALA A 19 -0.21 -5.27 8.43
C ALA A 19 0.18 -5.33 9.90
N VAL A 20 -0.46 -4.53 10.73
CA VAL A 20 -0.14 -4.39 12.14
C VAL A 20 -1.36 -4.79 12.96
N LEU A 21 -1.16 -5.64 13.94
CA LEU A 21 -2.20 -6.07 14.86
C LEU A 21 -2.06 -5.30 16.16
N VAL A 22 -3.12 -4.59 16.53
CA VAL A 22 -3.13 -3.73 17.72
C VAL A 22 -4.17 -4.26 18.69
N ASP A 23 -3.82 -4.41 19.95
CA ASP A 23 -4.74 -4.91 20.97
C ASP A 23 -5.62 -3.79 21.52
N ARG A 24 -6.53 -4.14 22.44
CA ARG A 24 -7.48 -3.19 23.02
C ARG A 24 -6.80 -2.08 23.85
N GLY A 25 -5.60 -2.35 24.32
CA GLY A 25 -4.82 -1.37 25.06
C GLY A 25 -4.06 -0.39 24.18
N GLY A 26 -4.15 -0.56 22.87
CA GLY A 26 -3.42 0.27 21.92
C GLY A 26 -1.98 -0.18 21.70
N HIS A 27 -1.64 -1.38 22.12
CA HIS A 27 -0.28 -1.91 21.96
C HIS A 27 -0.16 -2.70 20.66
N VAL A 28 0.95 -2.54 19.96
CA VAL A 28 1.26 -3.36 18.80
C VAL A 28 1.55 -4.78 19.27
N PHE A 29 0.70 -5.70 18.86
CA PHE A 29 0.79 -7.11 19.25
C PHE A 29 1.67 -7.90 18.29
N ASP A 30 1.55 -7.63 16.99
CA ASP A 30 2.36 -8.27 15.96
C ASP A 30 2.33 -7.42 14.69
N CYS A 31 3.27 -7.71 13.79
CA CYS A 31 3.38 -7.00 12.52
C CYS A 31 3.93 -7.95 11.46
N VAL A 32 3.34 -7.92 10.28
CA VAL A 32 3.85 -8.63 9.10
C VAL A 32 4.17 -7.59 8.04
N GLN A 33 5.35 -7.68 7.46
CA GLN A 33 5.81 -6.76 6.43
C GLN A 33 6.37 -7.53 5.25
N ARG A 34 6.02 -7.08 4.04
CA ARG A 34 6.53 -7.66 2.80
C ARG A 34 6.97 -6.55 1.86
N PRO A 35 8.21 -6.60 1.37
CA PRO A 35 8.65 -5.66 0.35
C PRO A 35 8.00 -6.00 -0.99
N PHE A 36 7.95 -5.01 -1.87
CA PHE A 36 7.55 -5.23 -3.26
C PHE A 36 8.58 -4.58 -4.18
N GLN A 37 8.58 -5.04 -5.43
CA GLN A 37 9.59 -4.65 -6.39
C GLN A 37 9.48 -3.19 -6.78
N GLN A 38 10.61 -2.51 -6.77
CA GLN A 38 10.76 -1.18 -7.35
C GLN A 38 11.14 -1.34 -8.81
N ILE A 39 10.46 -0.63 -9.70
CA ILE A 39 10.68 -0.74 -11.15
C ILE A 39 11.25 0.57 -11.66
N PHE A 40 12.37 0.49 -12.35
CA PHE A 40 13.08 1.66 -12.88
C PHE A 40 13.19 1.52 -14.40
N PRO A 41 12.14 1.87 -15.18
CA PRO A 41 12.16 1.68 -16.62
C PRO A 41 13.21 2.52 -17.34
N GLN A 42 13.50 3.70 -16.81
CA GLN A 42 14.47 4.63 -17.33
C GLN A 42 15.12 5.39 -16.18
N PRO A 43 16.28 6.02 -16.38
CA PRO A 43 16.90 6.83 -15.33
C PRO A 43 15.93 7.88 -14.79
N GLY A 44 15.77 7.92 -13.47
CA GLY A 44 14.89 8.86 -12.80
C GLY A 44 13.41 8.45 -12.79
N TRP A 45 13.03 7.38 -13.48
CA TRP A 45 11.65 6.88 -13.48
C TRP A 45 11.48 5.85 -12.37
N VAL A 46 10.39 5.96 -11.64
CA VAL A 46 10.04 5.00 -10.59
C VAL A 46 8.60 4.56 -10.77
N GLU A 47 8.41 3.25 -10.85
CA GLU A 47 7.10 2.64 -11.01
C GLU A 47 6.92 1.48 -10.05
N HIS A 48 5.68 1.17 -9.74
CA HIS A 48 5.31 -0.04 -9.01
C HIS A 48 4.24 -0.81 -9.76
N ASN A 49 4.20 -2.12 -9.57
CA ASN A 49 3.12 -2.95 -10.09
C ASN A 49 1.95 -2.90 -9.10
N PRO A 50 0.79 -2.32 -9.49
CA PRO A 50 -0.34 -2.19 -8.56
C PRO A 50 -0.85 -3.53 -8.03
N GLN A 51 -0.81 -4.59 -8.85
CA GLN A 51 -1.24 -5.91 -8.41
C GLN A 51 -0.31 -6.49 -7.36
N GLU A 52 1.00 -6.26 -7.49
CA GLU A 52 1.96 -6.70 -6.49
C GLU A 52 1.75 -5.97 -5.17
N ILE A 53 1.44 -4.68 -5.22
CA ILE A 53 1.09 -3.91 -4.02
C ILE A 53 -0.13 -4.54 -3.34
N LEU A 54 -1.19 -4.79 -4.10
CA LEU A 54 -2.42 -5.38 -3.56
C LEU A 54 -2.15 -6.76 -2.95
N PHE A 55 -1.47 -7.63 -3.70
CA PHE A 55 -1.21 -8.99 -3.24
C PHE A 55 -0.27 -9.03 -2.04
N SER A 56 0.73 -8.16 -1.98
CA SER A 56 1.61 -8.08 -0.82
C SER A 56 0.84 -7.61 0.42
N GLN A 57 -0.06 -6.63 0.26
CA GLN A 57 -0.86 -6.14 1.38
C GLN A 57 -1.84 -7.19 1.89
N LEU A 58 -2.55 -7.85 0.97
CA LEU A 58 -3.47 -8.93 1.35
C LEU A 58 -2.71 -10.12 1.95
N GLY A 59 -1.51 -10.40 1.45
CA GLY A 59 -0.66 -11.43 2.01
C GLY A 59 -0.23 -11.13 3.43
N CYS A 60 0.12 -9.88 3.73
CA CYS A 60 0.45 -9.46 5.09
C CYS A 60 -0.75 -9.66 6.02
N LEU A 61 -1.93 -9.25 5.58
CA LEU A 61 -3.16 -9.41 6.37
C LEU A 61 -3.46 -10.88 6.63
N THR A 62 -3.41 -11.70 5.60
CA THR A 62 -3.71 -13.14 5.70
C THR A 62 -2.74 -13.83 6.64
N GLU A 63 -1.46 -13.53 6.52
CA GLU A 63 -0.45 -14.12 7.38
C GLU A 63 -0.63 -13.70 8.82
N LEU A 64 -0.93 -12.43 9.06
CA LEU A 64 -1.15 -11.90 10.40
C LEU A 64 -2.31 -12.60 11.10
N LEU A 65 -3.43 -12.76 10.40
CA LEU A 65 -4.60 -13.45 10.93
C LEU A 65 -4.29 -14.94 11.19
N ALA A 66 -3.58 -15.58 10.27
CA ALA A 66 -3.24 -17.00 10.40
C ALA A 66 -2.30 -17.26 11.57
N ARG A 67 -1.34 -16.38 11.83
CA ARG A 67 -0.40 -16.53 12.94
C ARG A 67 -1.09 -16.65 14.28
N HIS A 68 -2.22 -15.97 14.44
CA HIS A 68 -2.91 -15.88 15.72
C HIS A 68 -4.27 -16.58 15.71
N GLY A 69 -4.59 -17.28 14.61
CA GLY A 69 -5.85 -18.00 14.49
C GLY A 69 -7.07 -17.10 14.60
N LEU A 70 -6.98 -15.89 14.06
CA LEU A 70 -8.04 -14.88 14.16
C LEU A 70 -8.99 -14.97 12.98
N GLY A 71 -10.28 -14.84 13.27
CA GLY A 71 -11.33 -14.71 12.27
C GLY A 71 -11.90 -13.30 12.27
N ALA A 72 -12.87 -13.06 11.39
CA ALA A 72 -13.49 -11.75 11.26
C ALA A 72 -14.13 -11.27 12.58
N GLU A 73 -14.65 -12.18 13.37
CA GLU A 73 -15.27 -11.88 14.65
C GLU A 73 -14.30 -11.36 15.70
N ASP A 74 -13.00 -11.57 15.49
CA ASP A 74 -11.97 -11.13 16.41
C ASP A 74 -11.45 -9.74 16.09
N ILE A 75 -11.88 -9.19 14.95
CA ILE A 75 -11.40 -7.90 14.47
C ILE A 75 -12.51 -6.87 14.62
N ASP A 76 -12.21 -5.80 15.35
CA ASP A 76 -13.16 -4.72 15.59
C ASP A 76 -13.22 -3.77 14.38
N SER A 77 -12.08 -3.37 13.87
CA SER A 77 -12.00 -2.44 12.75
C SER A 77 -10.64 -2.54 12.05
N ILE A 78 -10.60 -1.99 10.84
CA ILE A 78 -9.37 -1.91 10.03
C ILE A 78 -9.15 -0.46 9.63
N GLY A 79 -7.97 0.06 9.93
CA GLY A 79 -7.51 1.33 9.42
C GLY A 79 -6.56 1.14 8.25
N ILE A 80 -6.60 2.03 7.30
CA ILE A 80 -5.76 1.94 6.10
C ILE A 80 -5.09 3.28 5.88
N ASP A 81 -3.78 3.27 5.66
CA ASP A 81 -3.11 4.41 5.08
C ASP A 81 -2.56 4.06 3.71
N ASN A 82 -2.24 5.08 2.93
CA ASN A 82 -1.87 4.89 1.54
C ASN A 82 -0.45 5.39 1.25
N GLN A 83 0.05 4.97 0.11
CA GLN A 83 1.24 5.54 -0.52
C GLN A 83 0.79 6.79 -1.28
N ARG A 84 0.99 7.96 -0.69
CA ARG A 84 0.50 9.23 -1.24
C ARG A 84 1.20 9.59 -2.54
N GLU A 85 0.51 10.39 -3.36
CA GLU A 85 1.03 10.97 -4.60
C GLU A 85 1.56 9.91 -5.57
N THR A 86 0.93 8.75 -5.55
CA THR A 86 1.19 7.66 -6.48
C THR A 86 -0.05 7.46 -7.33
N THR A 87 0.10 7.47 -8.64
CA THR A 87 -1.01 7.42 -9.58
C THR A 87 -1.20 6.00 -10.08
N VAL A 88 -2.43 5.49 -9.91
CA VAL A 88 -2.85 4.19 -10.43
C VAL A 88 -4.03 4.39 -11.36
N VAL A 89 -3.96 3.81 -12.55
CA VAL A 89 -5.05 3.83 -13.51
C VAL A 89 -5.45 2.40 -13.81
N TRP A 90 -6.74 2.10 -13.70
CA TRP A 90 -7.23 0.75 -13.95
C TRP A 90 -8.51 0.78 -14.79
N ASP A 91 -8.80 -0.35 -15.44
CA ASP A 91 -10.00 -0.54 -16.21
C ASP A 91 -11.17 -0.77 -15.25
N PRO A 92 -12.21 0.08 -15.26
CA PRO A 92 -13.31 -0.07 -14.30
C PRO A 92 -14.16 -1.32 -14.57
N THR A 93 -14.08 -1.90 -15.77
CA THR A 93 -14.83 -3.11 -16.10
C THR A 93 -14.16 -4.36 -15.56
N THR A 94 -12.84 -4.45 -15.68
CA THR A 94 -12.07 -5.65 -15.28
C THR A 94 -11.34 -5.50 -13.97
N GLY A 95 -11.09 -4.26 -13.52
CA GLY A 95 -10.25 -3.97 -12.37
C GLY A 95 -8.76 -4.11 -12.66
N ALA A 96 -8.37 -4.43 -13.89
CA ALA A 96 -6.97 -4.61 -14.23
C ALA A 96 -6.27 -3.26 -14.39
N PRO A 97 -5.04 -3.10 -13.87
CA PRO A 97 -4.29 -1.87 -14.11
C PRO A 97 -3.93 -1.74 -15.60
N VAL A 98 -4.05 -0.53 -16.10
CA VAL A 98 -3.72 -0.21 -17.51
C VAL A 98 -2.21 -0.18 -17.71
N CYS A 99 -1.48 0.24 -16.68
CA CYS A 99 -0.03 0.33 -16.69
C CYS A 99 0.47 0.28 -15.25
N ASN A 100 1.76 0.27 -15.06
CA ASN A 100 2.34 0.36 -13.72
C ASN A 100 1.97 1.69 -13.06
N ALA A 101 1.90 1.68 -11.73
CA ALA A 101 1.69 2.89 -10.96
C ALA A 101 2.91 3.81 -11.09
N ILE A 102 2.65 5.10 -11.27
CA ILE A 102 3.70 6.12 -11.31
C ILE A 102 3.88 6.64 -9.89
N VAL A 103 5.06 6.41 -9.34
CA VAL A 103 5.36 6.68 -7.93
C VAL A 103 5.79 8.12 -7.76
N TRP A 104 5.51 8.70 -6.60
CA TRP A 104 5.85 10.10 -6.29
C TRP A 104 7.33 10.43 -6.49
N GLN A 105 8.22 9.45 -6.37
CA GLN A 105 9.66 9.63 -6.57
C GLN A 105 10.06 9.72 -8.03
N CYS A 106 9.14 9.42 -8.95
CA CYS A 106 9.41 9.40 -10.38
C CYS A 106 9.70 10.80 -10.90
N ARG A 107 10.76 10.96 -11.68
CA ARG A 107 11.21 12.23 -12.20
C ARG A 107 10.86 12.46 -13.67
N ARG A 108 9.96 11.61 -14.24
CA ARG A 108 9.62 11.71 -15.67
C ARG A 108 9.01 13.04 -16.06
N THR A 109 8.34 13.73 -15.13
CA THR A 109 7.68 15.00 -15.38
C THR A 109 8.54 16.21 -15.01
N ALA A 110 9.75 16.01 -14.51
CA ALA A 110 10.59 17.11 -14.01
C ALA A 110 10.84 18.18 -15.06
N LEU A 111 11.20 17.79 -16.29
CA LEU A 111 11.38 18.73 -17.39
C LEU A 111 10.07 19.28 -17.90
N SER A 112 9.04 18.45 -17.95
CA SER A 112 7.70 18.87 -18.34
C SER A 112 7.16 19.93 -17.41
N ASP A 113 7.39 19.77 -16.12
CA ASP A 113 6.95 20.76 -15.13
C ASP A 113 7.58 22.12 -15.39
N CYS A 114 8.86 22.13 -15.66
CA CYS A 114 9.56 23.36 -15.98
C CYS A 114 9.04 24.00 -17.27
N ARG A 115 8.69 23.18 -18.26
CA ARG A 115 8.20 23.66 -19.55
C ARG A 115 6.72 23.98 -19.57
N SER A 116 5.95 23.26 -18.76
CA SER A 116 4.51 23.46 -18.72
C SER A 116 4.10 24.60 -17.81
N GLN A 117 5.04 25.32 -17.27
CA GLN A 117 4.77 26.55 -16.52
C GLN A 117 5.13 27.77 -17.37
N PRO A 118 4.53 27.92 -18.56
CA PRO A 118 4.79 29.10 -19.37
C PRO A 118 4.34 30.39 -18.71
N TYR A 119 3.54 30.22 -17.69
CA TYR A 119 2.97 31.34 -16.90
C TYR A 119 3.76 31.58 -15.64
N ALA A 120 4.77 30.79 -15.41
CA ALA A 120 5.65 31.03 -14.28
C ALA A 120 6.45 32.31 -14.46
N GLY A 121 6.32 32.86 -15.63
CA GLY A 121 6.82 34.21 -15.90
C GLY A 121 5.78 35.26 -15.58
#